data_dd12f93f824726fa414505e42321016d
#
_entry.id   dd12f93f824726fa414505e42321016d
#
_cell.length_a   1.000
_cell.length_b   1.000
_cell.length_c   1.000
_cell.angle_alpha   90.00
_cell.angle_beta   90.00
_cell.angle_gamma   90.00
#
_symmetry.space_group_name_H-M   'P 1'
#
loop_
_entity.id
_entity.type
_entity.pdbx_description
1 polymer ?
#
loop_
_entity_poly.entity_id
_entity_poly.type
_entity_poly.pdbx_seq_one_letter_code
_entity_poly.pdbx_strand_id
1 'polypeptide(L)'
;MTGTVAVGALSQAGCGPAVPPIKTLGATPTTTVCPFCGVGCGQVVSTRGGNVINIEGDPGHPISEGTLCSKGAAAVQVVNNPRRLQKVLYRKPGGTAWEEKTWEWALERIAARVEETRDKTFKTSADGLTVNRTEAIACLGGSALDNEEAYVLVKLMRALGLVYIEHQARL
;
A
#
# COMPACT_ATOMS: atom_id res chain seq x y z
N MET A 1 70.95 18.26 43.41
CA MET A 1 70.01 17.10 43.14
C MET A 1 68.71 17.68 42.63
N THR A 2 68.61 17.69 41.30
CA THR A 2 67.43 18.20 40.59
C THR A 2 66.60 17.02 40.11
N GLY A 3 65.45 16.78 40.78
CA GLY A 3 64.50 15.72 40.44
C GLY A 3 63.57 16.19 39.36
N THR A 4 63.62 15.59 38.16
CA THR A 4 62.69 15.81 37.05
C THR A 4 61.46 14.91 37.25
N VAL A 5 60.32 15.52 37.47
CA VAL A 5 59.01 14.81 37.51
C VAL A 5 58.49 14.66 36.07
N ALA A 6 58.45 13.44 35.58
CA ALA A 6 57.84 13.11 34.29
C ALA A 6 56.30 13.07 34.47
N VAL A 7 55.62 14.01 33.86
CA VAL A 7 54.13 14.02 33.76
C VAL A 7 53.77 13.07 32.63
N GLY A 8 53.26 11.89 32.98
CA GLY A 8 52.72 10.94 32.00
C GLY A 8 51.41 11.49 31.37
N ALA A 9 51.43 11.69 30.05
CA ALA A 9 50.24 12.01 29.30
C ALA A 9 49.30 10.79 29.24
N LEU A 10 48.22 10.82 30.00
CA LEU A 10 47.09 9.89 29.85
C LEU A 10 46.37 10.22 28.58
N SER A 11 46.65 9.46 27.52
CA SER A 11 45.84 9.46 26.31
C SER A 11 44.45 8.88 26.64
N GLN A 12 43.48 9.75 26.79
CA GLN A 12 42.07 9.34 26.84
C GLN A 12 41.67 8.85 25.45
N ALA A 13 41.79 7.55 25.23
CA ALA A 13 41.11 6.89 24.13
C ALA A 13 39.63 6.91 24.42
N GLY A 14 38.94 7.96 23.99
CA GLY A 14 37.48 8.07 24.04
C GLY A 14 36.84 7.04 23.12
N CYS A 15 36.60 5.83 23.65
CA CYS A 15 35.83 4.82 22.97
C CYS A 15 34.34 5.05 23.29
N GLY A 16 33.81 6.17 22.77
CA GLY A 16 32.36 6.31 22.66
C GLY A 16 31.88 5.44 21.49
N PRO A 17 30.72 4.78 21.58
CA PRO A 17 30.19 4.05 20.43
C PRO A 17 30.08 5.02 19.25
N ALA A 18 30.64 4.64 18.10
CA ALA A 18 30.56 5.44 16.89
C ALA A 18 29.08 5.65 16.56
N VAL A 19 28.62 6.91 16.53
CA VAL A 19 27.26 7.22 16.14
C VAL A 19 27.07 6.73 14.71
N PRO A 20 26.13 5.80 14.46
CA PRO A 20 25.95 5.28 13.11
C PRO A 20 25.55 6.44 12.18
N PRO A 21 26.01 6.44 10.92
CA PRO A 21 25.64 7.48 9.97
C PRO A 21 24.13 7.53 9.75
N ILE A 22 23.60 8.73 9.53
CA ILE A 22 22.17 8.90 9.24
C ILE A 22 21.80 8.03 8.04
N LYS A 23 20.80 7.15 8.21
CA LYS A 23 20.37 6.17 7.21
C LYS A 23 20.04 6.80 5.86
N THR A 24 19.49 8.01 5.87
CA THR A 24 19.06 8.76 4.68
C THR A 24 20.15 9.63 4.06
N LEU A 25 21.38 9.66 4.62
CA LEU A 25 22.48 10.43 4.07
C LEU A 25 22.79 9.99 2.61
N GLY A 26 22.71 10.94 1.66
CA GLY A 26 22.92 10.67 0.23
C GLY A 26 21.76 9.90 -0.45
N ALA A 27 20.62 9.82 0.18
CA ALA A 27 19.40 9.30 -0.45
C ALA A 27 18.65 10.40 -1.21
N THR A 28 17.85 10.01 -2.21
CA THR A 28 16.93 10.89 -2.93
C THR A 28 15.56 10.81 -2.25
N PRO A 29 15.05 11.93 -1.70
CA PRO A 29 13.70 11.97 -1.12
C PRO A 29 12.64 12.16 -2.21
N THR A 30 11.49 11.52 -2.05
CA THR A 30 10.30 11.70 -2.88
C THR A 30 9.06 11.69 -2.00
N THR A 31 8.17 12.64 -2.17
CA THR A 31 6.91 12.69 -1.42
C THR A 31 5.85 11.79 -2.05
N THR A 32 5.01 11.19 -1.21
CA THR A 32 3.88 10.34 -1.62
C THR A 32 2.81 10.32 -0.54
N VAL A 33 1.71 9.65 -0.82
CA VAL A 33 0.61 9.41 0.14
C VAL A 33 0.63 7.97 0.62
N CYS A 34 0.33 7.76 1.89
CA CYS A 34 0.26 6.45 2.52
C CYS A 34 -0.93 5.64 1.96
N PRO A 35 -0.74 4.40 1.45
CA PRO A 35 -1.80 3.62 0.80
C PRO A 35 -2.68 2.81 1.77
N PHE A 36 -2.54 2.98 3.09
CA PHE A 36 -3.20 2.06 4.03
C PHE A 36 -4.62 2.44 4.43
N CYS A 37 -5.02 3.70 4.30
CA CYS A 37 -6.40 4.10 4.61
C CYS A 37 -6.69 5.52 4.12
N GLY A 38 -8.00 5.89 4.15
CA GLY A 38 -8.51 7.18 3.70
C GLY A 38 -8.06 8.41 4.50
N VAL A 39 -7.19 8.27 5.53
CA VAL A 39 -6.55 9.43 6.19
C VAL A 39 -5.62 10.14 5.24
N GLY A 40 -4.95 9.41 4.32
CA GLY A 40 -4.09 10.01 3.31
C GLY A 40 -2.85 10.70 3.89
N CYS A 41 -2.20 10.09 4.89
CA CYS A 41 -0.99 10.67 5.49
C CYS A 41 0.14 10.86 4.47
N GLY A 42 0.79 12.01 4.46
CA GLY A 42 1.97 12.28 3.64
C GLY A 42 3.19 11.50 4.11
N GLN A 43 3.95 10.97 3.17
CA GLN A 43 5.19 10.24 3.42
C GLN A 43 6.33 10.79 2.58
N VAL A 44 7.54 10.78 3.15
CA VAL A 44 8.80 10.99 2.42
C VAL A 44 9.47 9.62 2.26
N VAL A 45 9.60 9.19 1.02
CA VAL A 45 10.29 7.95 0.64
C VAL A 45 11.71 8.28 0.25
N SER A 46 12.69 7.74 0.96
CA SER A 46 14.10 7.91 0.68
C SER A 46 14.62 6.70 -0.11
N THR A 47 15.21 6.95 -1.27
CA THR A 47 15.76 5.92 -2.16
C THR A 47 17.25 6.07 -2.36
N ARG A 48 17.94 4.94 -2.55
CA ARG A 48 19.36 4.90 -2.92
C ARG A 48 19.60 3.74 -3.88
N GLY A 49 20.20 4.03 -5.05
CA GLY A 49 20.45 3.00 -6.07
C GLY A 49 19.18 2.28 -6.53
N GLY A 50 18.03 2.98 -6.60
CA GLY A 50 16.75 2.39 -6.99
C GLY A 50 15.99 1.63 -5.88
N ASN A 51 16.58 1.50 -4.69
CA ASN A 51 15.96 0.79 -3.57
C ASN A 51 15.39 1.77 -2.54
N VAL A 52 14.22 1.46 -2.01
CA VAL A 52 13.63 2.19 -0.88
C VAL A 52 14.39 1.82 0.39
N ILE A 53 15.02 2.79 1.04
CA ILE A 53 15.81 2.57 2.26
C ILE A 53 15.12 3.10 3.52
N ASN A 54 14.22 4.10 3.37
CA ASN A 54 13.47 4.66 4.49
C ASN A 54 12.14 5.23 4.02
N ILE A 55 11.14 5.20 4.90
CA ILE A 55 9.86 5.91 4.75
C ILE A 55 9.55 6.56 6.09
N GLU A 56 9.25 7.85 6.07
CA GLU A 56 8.89 8.64 7.23
C GLU A 56 7.77 9.63 6.89
N GLY A 57 7.16 10.23 7.90
CA GLY A 57 6.09 11.22 7.67
C GLY A 57 6.64 12.50 7.04
N ASP A 58 5.84 13.07 6.14
CA ASP A 58 6.15 14.35 5.49
C ASP A 58 5.68 15.52 6.39
N PRO A 59 6.60 16.30 6.99
CA PRO A 59 6.23 17.43 7.85
C PRO A 59 5.55 18.58 7.08
N GLY A 60 5.70 18.64 5.75
CA GLY A 60 5.02 19.61 4.90
C GLY A 60 3.59 19.20 4.51
N HIS A 61 3.15 17.98 4.84
CA HIS A 61 1.84 17.50 4.44
C HIS A 61 0.72 18.06 5.35
N PRO A 62 -0.35 18.66 4.80
CA PRO A 62 -1.34 19.42 5.58
C PRO A 62 -2.24 18.59 6.49
N ILE A 63 -2.31 17.26 6.28
CA ILE A 63 -3.18 16.38 7.06
C ILE A 63 -2.43 15.76 8.24
N SER A 64 -1.24 15.22 8.01
CA SER A 64 -0.50 14.43 9.00
C SER A 64 0.68 15.17 9.64
N GLU A 65 1.14 16.27 9.03
CA GLU A 65 2.21 17.14 9.56
C GLU A 65 3.42 16.34 10.08
N GLY A 66 3.84 15.31 9.34
CA GLY A 66 4.96 14.44 9.70
C GLY A 66 4.60 13.24 10.59
N THR A 67 3.37 13.12 11.09
CA THR A 67 2.97 11.98 11.91
C THR A 67 2.54 10.78 11.07
N LEU A 68 2.89 9.57 11.52
CA LEU A 68 2.44 8.31 10.94
C LEU A 68 2.00 7.34 12.04
N CYS A 69 0.97 6.56 11.75
CA CYS A 69 0.65 5.40 12.59
C CYS A 69 1.65 4.26 12.32
N SER A 70 1.61 3.21 13.12
CA SER A 70 2.50 2.04 13.00
C SER A 70 2.51 1.41 11.60
N LYS A 71 1.38 1.38 10.89
CA LYS A 71 1.31 0.87 9.51
C LYS A 71 2.11 1.74 8.53
N GLY A 72 1.88 3.04 8.57
CA GLY A 72 2.60 4.01 7.73
C GLY A 72 4.11 4.01 7.98
N ALA A 73 4.51 3.97 9.26
CA ALA A 73 5.91 3.89 9.64
C ALA A 73 6.58 2.58 9.22
N ALA A 74 5.84 1.47 9.17
CA ALA A 74 6.34 0.16 8.74
C ALA A 74 6.26 -0.07 7.22
N ALA A 75 5.81 0.90 6.42
CA ALA A 75 5.59 0.75 4.98
C ALA A 75 6.85 0.29 4.22
N VAL A 76 8.04 0.72 4.65
CA VAL A 76 9.31 0.27 4.08
C VAL A 76 9.49 -1.25 4.11
N GLN A 77 8.97 -1.92 5.15
CA GLN A 77 9.04 -3.38 5.29
C GLN A 77 8.11 -4.08 4.29
N VAL A 78 6.96 -3.46 3.98
CA VAL A 78 6.03 -3.99 2.96
C VAL A 78 6.63 -3.87 1.57
N VAL A 79 7.22 -2.71 1.25
CA VAL A 79 7.86 -2.48 -0.06
C VAL A 79 8.99 -3.44 -0.31
N ASN A 80 9.85 -3.66 0.69
CA ASN A 80 11.05 -4.51 0.58
C ASN A 80 10.81 -5.99 0.92
N ASN A 81 9.57 -6.40 1.15
CA ASN A 81 9.27 -7.78 1.54
C ASN A 81 9.48 -8.75 0.36
N PRO A 82 10.40 -9.72 0.47
CA PRO A 82 10.64 -10.70 -0.60
C PRO A 82 9.45 -11.62 -0.87
N ARG A 83 8.50 -11.71 0.06
CA ARG A 83 7.25 -12.49 -0.12
C ARG A 83 6.12 -11.68 -0.73
N ARG A 84 6.35 -10.41 -1.09
CA ARG A 84 5.34 -9.60 -1.77
C ARG A 84 5.02 -10.21 -3.12
N LEU A 85 3.74 -10.45 -3.38
CA LEU A 85 3.28 -10.97 -4.67
C LEU A 85 3.53 -9.93 -5.76
N GLN A 86 4.21 -10.34 -6.82
CA GLN A 86 4.53 -9.51 -7.98
C GLN A 86 3.71 -9.89 -9.21
N LYS A 87 3.03 -11.04 -9.17
CA LYS A 87 2.26 -11.61 -10.27
C LYS A 87 0.89 -12.08 -9.79
N VAL A 88 -0.02 -12.22 -10.73
CA VAL A 88 -1.32 -12.82 -10.47
C VAL A 88 -1.16 -14.31 -10.22
N LEU A 89 -1.75 -14.80 -9.12
CA LEU A 89 -1.82 -16.21 -8.81
C LEU A 89 -3.23 -16.73 -9.08
N TYR A 90 -3.33 -17.70 -9.95
CA TYR A 90 -4.57 -18.38 -10.30
C TYR A 90 -4.59 -19.83 -9.80
N ARG A 91 -5.69 -20.25 -9.26
CA ARG A 91 -5.94 -21.64 -8.90
C ARG A 91 -7.20 -22.12 -9.61
N LYS A 92 -7.08 -23.20 -10.36
CA LYS A 92 -8.22 -23.83 -11.06
C LYS A 92 -9.28 -24.29 -10.06
N PRO A 93 -10.56 -24.30 -10.44
CA PRO A 93 -11.62 -24.90 -9.62
C PRO A 93 -11.26 -26.34 -9.23
N GLY A 94 -11.35 -26.65 -7.93
CA GLY A 94 -10.95 -27.97 -7.38
C GLY A 94 -9.43 -28.24 -7.37
N GLY A 95 -8.61 -27.33 -7.89
CA GLY A 95 -7.16 -27.50 -7.88
C GLY A 95 -6.51 -27.17 -6.54
N THR A 96 -5.33 -27.73 -6.29
CA THR A 96 -4.52 -27.49 -5.07
C THR A 96 -3.29 -26.61 -5.31
N ALA A 97 -2.87 -26.45 -6.57
CA ALA A 97 -1.69 -25.70 -6.95
C ALA A 97 -2.06 -24.30 -7.46
N TRP A 98 -1.17 -23.32 -7.17
CA TRP A 98 -1.23 -21.97 -7.73
C TRP A 98 -0.38 -21.88 -8.99
N GLU A 99 -0.92 -21.21 -10.01
CA GLU A 99 -0.25 -20.94 -11.29
C GLU A 99 -0.06 -19.43 -11.42
N GLU A 100 1.15 -18.99 -11.79
CA GLU A 100 1.40 -17.59 -12.13
C GLU A 100 0.75 -17.25 -13.47
N LYS A 101 0.08 -16.10 -13.54
CA LYS A 101 -0.55 -15.55 -14.75
C LYS A 101 -0.12 -14.10 -14.96
N THR A 102 -0.25 -13.61 -16.19
CA THR A 102 -0.05 -12.20 -16.49
C THR A 102 -1.25 -11.37 -16.06
N TRP A 103 -1.06 -10.06 -15.93
CA TRP A 103 -2.15 -9.14 -15.64
C TRP A 103 -3.17 -9.08 -16.79
N GLU A 104 -2.72 -9.12 -18.03
CA GLU A 104 -3.57 -9.14 -19.23
C GLU A 104 -4.53 -10.32 -19.17
N TRP A 105 -4.00 -11.53 -18.96
CA TRP A 105 -4.81 -12.72 -18.81
C TRP A 105 -5.85 -12.59 -17.69
N ALA A 106 -5.45 -12.03 -16.54
CA ALA A 106 -6.35 -11.88 -15.40
C ALA A 106 -7.48 -10.88 -15.70
N LEU A 107 -7.15 -9.73 -16.29
CA LEU A 107 -8.12 -8.70 -16.63
C LEU A 107 -9.12 -9.19 -17.68
N GLU A 108 -8.66 -9.87 -18.73
CA GLU A 108 -9.54 -10.49 -19.73
C GLU A 108 -10.47 -11.52 -19.10
N ARG A 109 -9.95 -12.37 -18.21
CA ARG A 109 -10.74 -13.39 -17.54
C ARG A 109 -11.78 -12.82 -16.60
N ILE A 110 -11.44 -11.75 -15.86
CA ILE A 110 -12.35 -11.04 -14.97
C ILE A 110 -13.43 -10.33 -15.79
N ALA A 111 -13.04 -9.58 -16.82
CA ALA A 111 -13.97 -8.86 -17.69
C ALA A 111 -14.99 -9.79 -18.33
N ALA A 112 -14.54 -10.89 -18.95
CA ALA A 112 -15.42 -11.89 -19.55
C ALA A 112 -16.41 -12.50 -18.53
N ARG A 113 -15.95 -12.74 -17.28
CA ARG A 113 -16.82 -13.26 -16.22
C ARG A 113 -17.87 -12.25 -15.76
N VAL A 114 -17.48 -10.99 -15.64
CA VAL A 114 -18.39 -9.90 -15.29
C VAL A 114 -19.43 -9.70 -16.39
N GLU A 115 -19.00 -9.62 -17.66
CA GLU A 115 -19.88 -9.48 -18.82
C GLU A 115 -20.88 -10.63 -18.89
N GLU A 116 -20.42 -11.89 -18.91
CA GLU A 116 -21.28 -13.08 -18.92
C GLU A 116 -22.33 -13.07 -17.82
N THR A 117 -21.93 -12.73 -16.60
CA THR A 117 -22.84 -12.72 -15.45
C THR A 117 -23.85 -11.56 -15.57
N ARG A 118 -23.37 -10.39 -15.96
CA ARG A 118 -24.19 -9.20 -16.12
C ARG A 118 -25.24 -9.39 -17.23
N ASP A 119 -24.85 -9.90 -18.38
CA ASP A 119 -25.75 -10.12 -19.53
C ASP A 119 -26.90 -11.08 -19.19
N LYS A 120 -26.63 -12.08 -18.36
CA LYS A 120 -27.66 -13.04 -17.90
C LYS A 120 -28.59 -12.48 -16.82
N THR A 121 -28.18 -11.47 -16.06
CA THR A 121 -28.88 -11.09 -14.82
C THR A 121 -29.24 -9.62 -14.70
N PHE A 122 -28.83 -8.80 -15.67
CA PHE A 122 -29.12 -7.37 -15.65
C PHE A 122 -30.60 -7.09 -15.90
N LYS A 123 -31.19 -6.28 -15.03
CA LYS A 123 -32.59 -5.84 -15.10
C LYS A 123 -32.64 -4.35 -15.38
N THR A 124 -33.28 -3.95 -16.46
CA THR A 124 -33.54 -2.53 -16.78
C THR A 124 -34.70 -1.98 -15.96
N SER A 125 -35.69 -2.82 -15.68
CA SER A 125 -36.91 -2.43 -14.93
C SER A 125 -37.31 -3.54 -13.95
N ALA A 126 -37.93 -3.15 -12.83
CA ALA A 126 -38.62 -4.02 -11.88
C ALA A 126 -39.82 -3.27 -11.30
N ASP A 127 -40.96 -3.95 -11.20
CA ASP A 127 -42.21 -3.40 -10.64
C ASP A 127 -42.65 -2.06 -11.25
N GLY A 128 -42.41 -1.90 -12.57
CA GLY A 128 -42.73 -0.66 -13.30
C GLY A 128 -41.73 0.49 -13.11
N LEU A 129 -40.66 0.29 -12.36
CA LEU A 129 -39.61 1.27 -12.11
C LEU A 129 -38.35 0.93 -12.89
N THR A 130 -37.65 1.94 -13.38
CA THR A 130 -36.32 1.77 -14.00
C THR A 130 -35.30 1.53 -12.90
N VAL A 131 -34.59 0.39 -12.94
CA VAL A 131 -33.63 -0.02 -11.89
C VAL A 131 -32.18 -0.15 -12.38
N ASN A 132 -31.96 -0.54 -13.63
CA ASN A 132 -30.63 -0.68 -14.26
C ASN A 132 -29.59 -1.39 -13.36
N ARG A 133 -29.90 -2.59 -12.89
CA ARG A 133 -29.09 -3.27 -11.87
C ARG A 133 -28.87 -4.76 -12.15
N THR A 134 -27.81 -5.31 -11.53
CA THR A 134 -27.64 -6.75 -11.32
C THR A 134 -27.45 -7.05 -9.84
N GLU A 135 -28.05 -8.13 -9.38
CA GLU A 135 -27.95 -8.65 -8.01
C GLU A 135 -27.06 -9.90 -7.93
N ALA A 136 -26.49 -10.33 -9.07
CA ALA A 136 -25.66 -11.54 -9.16
C ALA A 136 -24.15 -11.26 -8.97
N ILE A 137 -23.77 -10.01 -8.85
CA ILE A 137 -22.38 -9.58 -8.62
C ILE A 137 -22.36 -8.71 -7.37
N ALA A 138 -21.41 -8.99 -6.47
CA ALA A 138 -21.13 -8.19 -5.29
C ALA A 138 -19.67 -7.71 -5.29
N CYS A 139 -19.44 -6.52 -4.75
CA CYS A 139 -18.13 -5.98 -4.50
C CYS A 139 -17.87 -5.92 -3.00
N LEU A 140 -16.80 -6.56 -2.56
CA LEU A 140 -16.30 -6.47 -1.19
C LEU A 140 -15.00 -5.69 -1.20
N GLY A 141 -15.04 -4.46 -0.71
CA GLY A 141 -13.88 -3.61 -0.54
C GLY A 141 -13.14 -3.89 0.77
N GLY A 142 -12.12 -3.11 1.02
CA GLY A 142 -11.32 -3.16 2.23
C GLY A 142 -11.03 -1.76 2.77
N SER A 143 -10.39 -1.68 3.95
CA SER A 143 -9.98 -0.42 4.56
C SER A 143 -8.61 0.09 4.07
N ALA A 144 -7.87 -0.73 3.34
CA ALA A 144 -6.57 -0.37 2.78
C ALA A 144 -6.72 0.26 1.38
N LEU A 145 -7.51 1.31 1.32
CA LEU A 145 -7.76 2.14 0.14
C LEU A 145 -7.72 3.61 0.58
N ASP A 146 -7.22 4.49 -0.26
CA ASP A 146 -7.38 5.92 -0.06
C ASP A 146 -8.75 6.43 -0.54
N ASN A 147 -9.02 7.72 -0.39
CA ASN A 147 -10.32 8.30 -0.71
C ASN A 147 -10.62 8.26 -2.21
N GLU A 148 -9.63 8.53 -3.04
CA GLU A 148 -9.74 8.54 -4.50
C GLU A 148 -9.97 7.13 -5.04
N GLU A 149 -9.24 6.15 -4.53
CA GLU A 149 -9.41 4.73 -4.87
C GLU A 149 -10.81 4.24 -4.49
N ALA A 150 -11.27 4.53 -3.28
CA ALA A 150 -12.62 4.17 -2.81
C ALA A 150 -13.72 4.82 -3.67
N TYR A 151 -13.56 6.09 -4.03
CA TYR A 151 -14.50 6.81 -4.91
C TYR A 151 -14.57 6.16 -6.30
N VAL A 152 -13.43 5.91 -6.93
CA VAL A 152 -13.37 5.31 -8.28
C VAL A 152 -13.93 3.89 -8.27
N LEU A 153 -13.63 3.10 -7.24
CA LEU A 153 -14.17 1.74 -7.06
C LEU A 153 -15.70 1.76 -7.01
N VAL A 154 -16.29 2.59 -6.14
CA VAL A 154 -17.76 2.68 -6.03
C VAL A 154 -18.38 3.16 -7.32
N LYS A 155 -17.78 4.15 -7.99
CA LYS A 155 -18.25 4.68 -9.27
C LYS A 155 -18.25 3.61 -10.36
N LEU A 156 -17.18 2.82 -10.46
CA LEU A 156 -17.09 1.70 -11.41
C LEU A 156 -18.16 0.64 -11.12
N MET A 157 -18.30 0.22 -9.86
CA MET A 157 -19.27 -0.81 -9.50
C MET A 157 -20.71 -0.35 -9.77
N ARG A 158 -21.04 0.92 -9.50
CA ARG A 158 -22.35 1.49 -9.85
C ARG A 158 -22.57 1.60 -11.36
N ALA A 159 -21.56 1.96 -12.12
CA ALA A 159 -21.63 1.98 -13.59
C ALA A 159 -21.90 0.59 -14.19
N LEU A 160 -21.37 -0.47 -13.56
CA LEU A 160 -21.68 -1.85 -13.91
C LEU A 160 -23.08 -2.31 -13.44
N GLY A 161 -23.77 -1.53 -12.64
CA GLY A 161 -25.13 -1.82 -12.14
C GLY A 161 -25.16 -2.68 -10.87
N LEU A 162 -24.05 -2.78 -10.12
CA LEU A 162 -24.04 -3.54 -8.87
C LEU A 162 -24.82 -2.85 -7.78
N VAL A 163 -25.63 -3.62 -7.06
CA VAL A 163 -26.36 -3.18 -5.87
C VAL A 163 -25.51 -3.40 -4.61
N TYR A 164 -24.87 -4.56 -4.52
CA TYR A 164 -24.12 -4.97 -3.35
C TYR A 164 -22.70 -4.46 -3.43
N ILE A 165 -22.43 -3.35 -2.72
CA ILE A 165 -21.09 -2.76 -2.57
C ILE A 165 -20.90 -2.53 -1.08
N GLU A 166 -20.08 -3.36 -0.47
CA GLU A 166 -19.80 -3.35 0.96
C GLU A 166 -18.30 -3.40 1.22
N HIS A 167 -17.90 -3.07 2.41
CA HIS A 167 -16.54 -3.26 2.84
C HIS A 167 -16.46 -3.62 4.33
N GLN A 168 -15.33 -4.15 4.75
CA GLN A 168 -15.12 -4.75 6.05
C GLN A 168 -15.47 -3.81 7.23
N ALA A 169 -15.18 -2.52 7.15
CA ALA A 169 -15.40 -1.61 8.27
C ALA A 169 -16.88 -1.22 8.49
N ARG A 170 -17.75 -1.60 7.55
CA ARG A 170 -19.19 -1.32 7.64
C ARG A 170 -20.00 -2.47 8.25
N LEU A 171 -19.48 -3.68 8.22
CA LEU A 171 -20.13 -4.88 8.72
C LEU A 171 -20.04 -4.99 10.24
#